data_7675024f25828f1585f1e2c0500193ed
#
_entry.id   7675024f25828f1585f1e2c0500193ed
#
_cell.length_a   1.000
_cell.length_b   1.000
_cell.length_c   1.000
_cell.angle_alpha   90.00
_cell.angle_beta   90.00
_cell.angle_gamma   90.00
#
_symmetry.space_group_name_H-M   'P 1'
#
loop_
_entity.id
_entity.type
_entity.pdbx_description
1 polymer ?
#
loop_
_entity_poly.entity_id
_entity_poly.type
_entity_poly.pdbx_seq_one_letter_code
_entity_poly.pdbx_strand_id
1 'polypeptide(L)'
;MKRKLTFLAALLGAVLSAQEKTGVEKLAPYYPTPETIVQKMLQLGGLKAGEKMFDLGSGDGRIVIMAAEKFHANAVGIELDKELYRESSDKIQSLRLQKTARIVNGDILQQDYSSADLITVYLLPMSNDKVRPILDKQLKKGTRIVAHDFEFKDWKPEKVESIEDDGEGRSHTLYLYRR
;
A
#
# COMPACT_ATOMS: atom_id res chain seq x y z
N MET A 1 11.96 -71.37 -36.44
CA MET A 1 12.60 -70.10 -35.93
C MET A 1 11.50 -69.15 -35.55
N LYS A 2 11.19 -69.00 -34.26
CA LYS A 2 10.16 -68.08 -33.76
C LYS A 2 10.86 -66.92 -33.01
N ARG A 3 10.80 -65.72 -33.58
CA ARG A 3 11.31 -64.48 -32.95
C ARG A 3 10.29 -63.99 -31.90
N LYS A 4 10.72 -63.92 -30.66
CA LYS A 4 9.98 -63.30 -29.57
C LYS A 4 10.21 -61.80 -29.65
N LEU A 5 9.14 -61.00 -29.80
CA LEU A 5 9.15 -59.54 -29.72
C LEU A 5 8.89 -59.17 -28.24
N THR A 6 9.88 -58.58 -27.61
CA THR A 6 9.76 -58.05 -26.23
C THR A 6 9.30 -56.62 -26.31
N PHE A 7 8.08 -56.34 -25.83
CA PHE A 7 7.57 -54.96 -25.67
C PHE A 7 8.16 -54.38 -24.39
N LEU A 8 8.95 -53.30 -24.55
CA LEU A 8 9.44 -52.49 -23.46
C LEU A 8 8.44 -51.38 -23.24
N ALA A 9 7.64 -51.46 -22.18
CA ALA A 9 6.72 -50.42 -21.76
C ALA A 9 7.52 -49.32 -21.01
N ALA A 10 7.72 -48.15 -21.62
CA ALA A 10 8.28 -47.00 -20.98
C ALA A 10 7.18 -46.33 -20.13
N LEU A 11 7.29 -46.42 -18.81
CA LEU A 11 6.50 -45.61 -17.87
C LEU A 11 7.05 -44.15 -17.92
N LEU A 12 6.33 -43.29 -18.61
CA LEU A 12 6.53 -41.83 -18.46
C LEU A 12 5.85 -41.38 -17.17
N GLY A 13 6.63 -41.28 -16.10
CA GLY A 13 6.20 -40.64 -14.86
C GLY A 13 6.08 -39.13 -15.08
N ALA A 14 4.86 -38.62 -15.21
CA ALA A 14 4.60 -37.20 -15.16
C ALA A 14 4.83 -36.71 -13.72
N VAL A 15 5.98 -36.09 -13.47
CA VAL A 15 6.22 -35.34 -12.26
C VAL A 15 5.41 -34.05 -12.39
N LEU A 16 4.18 -34.02 -11.83
CA LEU A 16 3.49 -32.75 -11.54
C LEU A 16 4.31 -32.03 -10.46
N SER A 17 5.15 -31.10 -10.87
CA SER A 17 5.69 -30.13 -9.93
C SER A 17 4.54 -29.22 -9.49
N ALA A 18 4.02 -29.47 -8.30
CA ALA A 18 3.21 -28.51 -7.59
C ALA A 18 4.12 -27.32 -7.28
N GLN A 19 4.03 -26.26 -8.09
CA GLN A 19 4.57 -24.96 -7.71
C GLN A 19 3.76 -24.50 -6.50
N GLU A 20 4.32 -24.66 -5.31
CA GLU A 20 3.85 -23.95 -4.13
C GLU A 20 3.87 -22.46 -4.45
N LYS A 21 2.68 -21.88 -4.57
CA LYS A 21 2.52 -20.42 -4.58
C LYS A 21 2.84 -19.88 -3.18
N THR A 22 4.11 -19.80 -2.85
CA THR A 22 4.61 -19.03 -1.70
C THR A 22 4.66 -17.54 -2.07
N GLY A 23 3.59 -17.01 -2.62
CA GLY A 23 3.49 -15.61 -2.99
C GLY A 23 2.62 -14.88 -1.96
N VAL A 24 3.18 -13.87 -1.31
CA VAL A 24 2.39 -12.88 -0.55
C VAL A 24 1.34 -12.30 -1.49
N GLU A 25 0.07 -12.31 -1.06
CA GLU A 25 -1.05 -11.87 -1.88
C GLU A 25 -0.95 -10.35 -2.14
N LYS A 26 -0.96 -9.95 -3.41
CA LYS A 26 -1.04 -8.53 -3.79
C LYS A 26 -2.46 -8.02 -3.46
N LEU A 27 -2.57 -7.14 -2.49
CA LEU A 27 -3.85 -6.69 -1.92
C LEU A 27 -4.58 -5.64 -2.78
N ALA A 28 -3.90 -4.97 -3.72
CA ALA A 28 -4.50 -4.05 -4.67
C ALA A 28 -3.66 -3.99 -5.96
N PRO A 29 -4.26 -3.74 -7.14
CA PRO A 29 -3.52 -3.35 -8.33
C PRO A 29 -2.89 -1.98 -8.10
N TYR A 30 -1.75 -1.72 -8.76
CA TYR A 30 -1.18 -0.37 -8.76
C TYR A 30 -2.07 0.58 -9.58
N TYR A 31 -2.60 1.59 -8.90
CA TYR A 31 -3.35 2.69 -9.49
C TYR A 31 -2.95 3.99 -8.80
N PRO A 32 -2.22 4.88 -9.46
CA PRO A 32 -1.65 6.05 -8.83
C PRO A 32 -2.70 7.10 -8.48
N THR A 33 -2.70 7.57 -7.22
CA THR A 33 -3.54 8.69 -6.77
C THR A 33 -3.10 9.98 -7.47
N PRO A 34 -3.99 10.77 -8.06
CA PRO A 34 -3.65 12.07 -8.65
C PRO A 34 -2.97 12.99 -7.62
N GLU A 35 -1.99 13.80 -8.04
CA GLU A 35 -1.23 14.66 -7.10
C GLU A 35 -2.10 15.68 -6.37
N THR A 36 -3.15 16.18 -7.04
CA THR A 36 -4.15 17.06 -6.42
C THR A 36 -4.88 16.37 -5.27
N ILE A 37 -5.21 15.09 -5.43
CA ILE A 37 -5.85 14.26 -4.41
C ILE A 37 -4.86 13.91 -3.30
N VAL A 38 -3.60 13.58 -3.61
CA VAL A 38 -2.55 13.38 -2.61
C VAL A 38 -2.45 14.59 -1.68
N GLN A 39 -2.39 15.80 -2.26
CA GLN A 39 -2.32 17.02 -1.45
C GLN A 39 -3.55 17.18 -0.54
N LYS A 40 -4.75 16.92 -1.05
CA LYS A 40 -6.00 16.96 -0.26
C LYS A 40 -6.01 15.89 0.85
N MET A 41 -5.53 14.67 0.59
CA MET A 41 -5.41 13.61 1.61
C MET A 41 -4.53 14.07 2.78
N LEU A 42 -3.35 14.63 2.50
CA LEU A 42 -2.41 15.09 3.52
C LEU A 42 -2.94 16.31 4.29
N GLN A 43 -3.65 17.21 3.62
CA GLN A 43 -4.35 18.35 4.24
C GLN A 43 -5.51 17.89 5.12
N LEU A 44 -6.37 16.98 4.63
CA LEU A 44 -7.50 16.42 5.38
C LEU A 44 -7.01 15.68 6.62
N GLY A 45 -5.92 14.91 6.49
CA GLY A 45 -5.23 14.27 7.60
C GLY A 45 -4.57 15.24 8.56
N GLY A 46 -4.46 16.54 8.22
CA GLY A 46 -3.83 17.55 9.04
C GLY A 46 -2.36 17.23 9.34
N LEU A 47 -1.63 16.70 8.35
CA LEU A 47 -0.23 16.32 8.52
C LEU A 47 0.63 17.51 8.86
N LYS A 48 1.48 17.38 9.90
CA LYS A 48 2.36 18.45 10.40
C LYS A 48 3.82 18.07 10.22
N ALA A 49 4.66 19.10 10.20
CA ALA A 49 6.11 18.91 10.16
C ALA A 49 6.59 18.06 11.35
N GLY A 50 7.48 17.11 11.06
CA GLY A 50 8.06 16.19 12.04
C GLY A 50 7.17 15.00 12.43
N GLU A 51 5.88 15.00 12.09
CA GLU A 51 4.99 13.85 12.34
C GLU A 51 5.42 12.63 11.52
N LYS A 52 5.12 11.45 12.05
CA LYS A 52 5.39 10.18 11.38
C LYS A 52 4.17 9.69 10.62
N MET A 53 4.31 9.60 9.31
CA MET A 53 3.27 9.13 8.41
C MET A 53 3.64 7.77 7.82
N PHE A 54 2.66 6.88 7.67
CA PHE A 54 2.78 5.65 6.88
C PHE A 54 1.79 5.67 5.72
N ASP A 55 2.27 5.23 4.54
CA ASP A 55 1.46 5.03 3.34
C ASP A 55 1.39 3.55 3.00
N LEU A 56 0.20 2.98 3.04
CA LEU A 56 -0.04 1.54 2.88
C LEU A 56 -0.29 1.19 1.42
N GLY A 57 0.66 0.48 0.80
CA GLY A 57 0.67 0.24 -0.65
C GLY A 57 1.14 1.47 -1.40
N SER A 58 2.38 1.91 -1.11
CA SER A 58 2.85 3.24 -1.50
C SER A 58 3.15 3.41 -3.00
N GLY A 59 3.12 2.32 -3.79
CA GLY A 59 3.33 2.38 -5.23
C GLY A 59 4.63 3.10 -5.62
N ASP A 60 4.51 4.13 -6.45
CA ASP A 60 5.62 4.97 -6.91
C ASP A 60 6.14 5.97 -5.88
N GLY A 61 5.61 5.93 -4.65
CA GLY A 61 6.05 6.75 -3.53
C GLY A 61 5.57 8.20 -3.54
N ARG A 62 4.65 8.59 -4.45
CA ARG A 62 4.21 9.99 -4.61
C ARG A 62 3.64 10.61 -3.33
N ILE A 63 2.87 9.84 -2.53
CA ILE A 63 2.31 10.32 -1.25
C ILE A 63 3.44 10.55 -0.24
N VAL A 64 4.36 9.59 -0.13
CA VAL A 64 5.53 9.65 0.75
C VAL A 64 6.44 10.84 0.40
N ILE A 65 6.71 11.03 -0.89
CA ILE A 65 7.53 12.13 -1.39
C ILE A 65 6.86 13.47 -1.08
N MET A 66 5.59 13.63 -1.41
CA MET A 66 4.86 14.88 -1.13
C MET A 66 4.79 15.19 0.37
N ALA A 67 4.58 14.17 1.21
CA ALA A 67 4.58 14.34 2.66
C ALA A 67 5.91 14.87 3.18
N ALA A 68 7.03 14.36 2.67
CA ALA A 68 8.37 14.81 3.06
C ALA A 68 8.70 16.20 2.50
N GLU A 69 8.42 16.46 1.22
CA GLU A 69 8.77 17.73 0.57
C GLU A 69 7.92 18.92 1.02
N LYS A 70 6.59 18.75 0.97
CA LYS A 70 5.66 19.85 1.19
C LYS A 70 5.20 19.99 2.64
N PHE A 71 5.15 18.88 3.38
CA PHE A 71 4.68 18.89 4.77
C PHE A 71 5.80 18.70 5.79
N HIS A 72 7.02 18.44 5.34
CA HIS A 72 8.20 18.19 6.19
C HIS A 72 7.98 17.09 7.24
N ALA A 73 7.19 16.08 6.88
CA ALA A 73 6.90 14.92 7.71
C ALA A 73 7.96 13.83 7.55
N ASN A 74 8.02 12.91 8.51
CA ASN A 74 8.81 11.68 8.41
C ASN A 74 7.93 10.59 7.79
N ALA A 75 8.04 10.40 6.49
CA ALA A 75 7.15 9.54 5.72
C ALA A 75 7.76 8.17 5.41
N VAL A 76 6.97 7.12 5.60
CA VAL A 76 7.36 5.72 5.32
C VAL A 76 6.29 5.10 4.43
N GLY A 77 6.67 4.68 3.23
CA GLY A 77 5.82 3.87 2.36
C GLY A 77 6.08 2.38 2.57
N ILE A 78 5.05 1.57 2.49
CA ILE A 78 5.17 0.12 2.47
C ILE A 78 4.71 -0.36 1.09
N GLU A 79 5.61 -1.03 0.36
CA GLU A 79 5.35 -1.51 -0.99
C GLU A 79 5.79 -2.96 -1.15
N LEU A 80 4.87 -3.81 -1.63
CA LEU A 80 5.11 -5.22 -1.83
C LEU A 80 5.85 -5.50 -3.14
N ASP A 81 5.51 -4.75 -4.19
CA ASP A 81 6.09 -4.90 -5.52
C ASP A 81 7.54 -4.40 -5.51
N LYS A 82 8.47 -5.30 -5.89
CA LYS A 82 9.91 -4.99 -5.83
C LYS A 82 10.35 -3.95 -6.86
N GLU A 83 9.66 -3.84 -7.99
CA GLU A 83 9.98 -2.87 -9.02
C GLU A 83 9.55 -1.47 -8.58
N LEU A 84 8.29 -1.33 -8.13
CA LEU A 84 7.78 -0.07 -7.56
C LEU A 84 8.59 0.37 -6.34
N TYR A 85 8.98 -0.57 -5.47
CA TYR A 85 9.89 -0.28 -4.35
C TYR A 85 11.22 0.33 -4.81
N ARG A 86 11.86 -0.25 -5.85
CA ARG A 86 13.14 0.27 -6.37
C ARG A 86 12.95 1.65 -6.99
N GLU A 87 11.98 1.79 -7.89
CA GLU A 87 11.68 3.05 -8.57
C GLU A 87 11.40 4.19 -7.57
N SER A 88 10.55 3.94 -6.58
CA SER A 88 10.20 4.93 -5.56
C SER A 88 11.39 5.27 -4.65
N SER A 89 12.22 4.28 -4.30
CA SER A 89 13.43 4.49 -3.49
C SER A 89 14.47 5.31 -4.26
N ASP A 90 14.69 5.02 -5.53
CA ASP A 90 15.61 5.77 -6.41
C ASP A 90 15.13 7.22 -6.59
N LYS A 91 13.81 7.43 -6.72
CA LYS A 91 13.20 8.76 -6.79
C LYS A 91 13.43 9.55 -5.49
N ILE A 92 13.22 8.95 -4.33
CA ILE A 92 13.52 9.56 -3.03
C ILE A 92 14.99 9.94 -2.94
N GLN A 93 15.89 9.09 -3.42
CA GLN A 93 17.34 9.37 -3.44
C GLN A 93 17.69 10.54 -4.36
N SER A 94 17.15 10.56 -5.57
CA SER A 94 17.39 11.64 -6.54
C SER A 94 16.91 13.01 -6.02
N LEU A 95 15.84 13.03 -5.26
CA LEU A 95 15.27 14.22 -4.61
C LEU A 95 15.98 14.58 -3.28
N ARG A 96 16.94 13.77 -2.82
CA ARG A 96 17.69 13.96 -1.57
C ARG A 96 16.81 13.98 -0.30
N LEU A 97 15.75 13.17 -0.31
CA LEU A 97 14.76 13.10 0.78
C LEU A 97 15.01 11.95 1.78
N GLN A 98 16.12 11.21 1.68
CA GLN A 98 16.36 9.99 2.48
C GLN A 98 16.34 10.19 3.99
N LYS A 99 16.47 11.45 4.46
CA LYS A 99 16.40 11.79 5.88
C LYS A 99 14.97 11.77 6.42
N THR A 100 13.98 12.04 5.55
CA THR A 100 12.58 12.23 5.93
C THR A 100 11.61 11.30 5.17
N ALA A 101 12.08 10.63 4.12
CA ALA A 101 11.28 9.72 3.32
C ALA A 101 12.01 8.38 3.09
N ARG A 102 11.29 7.28 3.16
CA ARG A 102 11.79 5.96 2.77
C ARG A 102 10.65 5.05 2.37
N ILE A 103 10.97 4.04 1.55
CA ILE A 103 10.06 2.92 1.25
C ILE A 103 10.61 1.65 1.90
N VAL A 104 9.72 0.83 2.40
CA VAL A 104 10.00 -0.52 2.92
C VAL A 104 9.42 -1.52 1.94
N ASN A 105 10.24 -2.41 1.38
CA ASN A 105 9.72 -3.52 0.59
C ASN A 105 9.17 -4.59 1.54
N GLY A 106 7.85 -4.74 1.58
CA GLY A 106 7.23 -5.67 2.51
C GLY A 106 5.71 -5.70 2.44
N ASP A 107 5.15 -6.63 3.18
CA ASP A 107 3.71 -6.81 3.34
C ASP A 107 3.16 -5.81 4.38
N ILE A 108 2.11 -5.07 4.01
CA ILE A 108 1.43 -4.12 4.92
C ILE A 108 0.80 -4.82 6.13
N LEU A 109 0.51 -6.12 6.04
CA LEU A 109 -0.06 -6.89 7.15
C LEU A 109 0.99 -7.28 8.21
N GLN A 110 2.29 -7.08 7.93
CA GLN A 110 3.40 -7.50 8.79
C GLN A 110 4.22 -6.33 9.35
N GLN A 111 3.70 -5.09 9.28
CA GLN A 111 4.40 -3.92 9.76
C GLN A 111 3.94 -3.48 11.14
N ASP A 112 4.78 -2.68 11.80
CA ASP A 112 4.44 -1.99 13.06
C ASP A 112 4.08 -0.52 12.79
N TYR A 113 2.81 -0.19 13.04
CA TYR A 113 2.24 1.15 12.86
C TYR A 113 2.07 1.90 14.19
N SER A 114 2.53 1.37 15.31
CA SER A 114 2.31 1.93 16.67
C SER A 114 2.84 3.37 16.82
N SER A 115 3.85 3.74 16.04
CA SER A 115 4.44 5.07 16.04
C SER A 115 3.77 6.06 15.07
N ALA A 116 2.73 5.66 14.35
CA ALA A 116 2.09 6.51 13.35
C ALA A 116 1.34 7.70 13.99
N ASP A 117 1.47 8.86 13.37
CA ASP A 117 0.62 10.04 13.61
C ASP A 117 -0.46 10.17 12.52
N LEU A 118 -0.11 9.75 11.29
CA LEU A 118 -1.03 9.67 10.16
C LEU A 118 -0.79 8.36 9.37
N ILE A 119 -1.88 7.74 8.91
CA ILE A 119 -1.88 6.66 7.93
C ILE A 119 -2.59 7.17 6.68
N THR A 120 -2.04 6.92 5.50
CA THR A 120 -2.74 7.05 4.22
C THR A 120 -2.93 5.68 3.58
N VAL A 121 -4.06 5.50 2.89
CA VAL A 121 -4.40 4.21 2.26
C VAL A 121 -5.27 4.40 1.03
N TYR A 122 -4.89 3.73 -0.06
CA TYR A 122 -5.72 3.57 -1.26
C TYR A 122 -5.73 2.09 -1.65
N LEU A 123 -6.54 1.31 -0.97
CA LEU A 123 -6.65 -0.14 -1.14
C LEU A 123 -8.09 -0.52 -1.45
N LEU A 124 -8.29 -1.70 -2.03
CA LEU A 124 -9.63 -2.25 -2.24
C LEU A 124 -10.34 -2.57 -0.90
N PRO A 125 -11.69 -2.60 -0.86
CA PRO A 125 -12.45 -2.86 0.37
C PRO A 125 -12.01 -4.11 1.13
N MET A 126 -11.80 -5.22 0.43
CA MET A 126 -11.33 -6.48 1.04
C MET A 126 -9.94 -6.34 1.69
N SER A 127 -9.09 -5.47 1.16
CA SER A 127 -7.77 -5.21 1.70
C SER A 127 -7.83 -4.31 2.93
N ASN A 128 -8.74 -3.33 2.93
CA ASN A 128 -9.07 -2.53 4.11
C ASN A 128 -9.57 -3.43 5.26
N ASP A 129 -10.43 -4.42 4.97
CA ASP A 129 -10.91 -5.39 5.96
C ASP A 129 -9.79 -6.24 6.56
N LYS A 130 -8.75 -6.58 5.78
CA LYS A 130 -7.58 -7.33 6.26
C LYS A 130 -6.65 -6.49 7.15
N VAL A 131 -6.41 -5.22 6.77
CA VAL A 131 -5.48 -4.36 7.51
C VAL A 131 -6.11 -3.73 8.75
N ARG A 132 -7.42 -3.51 8.75
CA ARG A 132 -8.16 -2.87 9.84
C ARG A 132 -7.87 -3.46 11.23
N PRO A 133 -7.95 -4.79 11.48
CA PRO A 133 -7.69 -5.34 12.81
C PRO A 133 -6.25 -5.11 13.29
N ILE A 134 -5.29 -4.96 12.38
CA ILE A 134 -3.90 -4.65 12.71
C ILE A 134 -3.82 -3.19 13.18
N LEU A 135 -4.45 -2.28 12.46
CA LEU A 135 -4.53 -0.85 12.82
C LEU A 135 -5.27 -0.66 14.14
N ASP A 136 -6.40 -1.38 14.35
CA ASP A 136 -7.15 -1.34 15.61
C ASP A 136 -6.30 -1.69 16.84
N LYS A 137 -5.41 -2.68 16.67
CA LYS A 137 -4.55 -3.18 17.75
C LYS A 137 -3.33 -2.28 18.02
N GLN A 138 -2.78 -1.68 16.97
CA GLN A 138 -1.47 -1.02 17.05
C GLN A 138 -1.55 0.49 17.22
N LEU A 139 -2.57 1.14 16.63
CA LEU A 139 -2.60 2.59 16.58
C LEU A 139 -2.85 3.22 17.96
N LYS A 140 -2.05 4.23 18.29
CA LYS A 140 -2.24 5.04 19.50
C LYS A 140 -3.45 5.97 19.35
N LYS A 141 -4.01 6.37 20.50
CA LYS A 141 -5.10 7.37 20.55
C LYS A 141 -4.67 8.68 19.86
N GLY A 142 -5.52 9.18 18.98
CA GLY A 142 -5.30 10.39 18.21
C GLY A 142 -4.65 10.17 16.85
N THR A 143 -4.20 8.95 16.51
CA THR A 143 -3.73 8.65 15.15
C THR A 143 -4.85 8.87 14.15
N ARG A 144 -4.52 9.55 13.06
CA ARG A 144 -5.46 9.84 11.96
C ARG A 144 -5.22 8.87 10.82
N ILE A 145 -6.31 8.47 10.16
CA ILE A 145 -6.25 7.64 8.95
C ILE A 145 -7.03 8.35 7.85
N VAL A 146 -6.44 8.51 6.67
CA VAL A 146 -7.12 9.02 5.48
C VAL A 146 -7.19 7.90 4.44
N ALA A 147 -8.41 7.46 4.14
CA ALA A 147 -8.68 6.48 3.10
C ALA A 147 -9.19 7.19 1.84
N HIS A 148 -8.72 6.74 0.68
CA HIS A 148 -9.07 7.24 -0.63
C HIS A 148 -10.05 6.28 -1.31
N ASP A 149 -11.20 6.78 -1.77
CA ASP A 149 -12.31 6.13 -2.47
C ASP A 149 -12.98 4.95 -1.71
N PHE A 150 -12.27 4.20 -0.90
CA PHE A 150 -12.79 3.03 -0.22
C PHE A 150 -12.76 3.20 1.29
N GLU A 151 -13.94 3.24 1.89
CA GLU A 151 -14.08 3.35 3.35
C GLU A 151 -13.63 2.09 4.09
N PHE A 152 -13.32 2.25 5.37
CA PHE A 152 -13.18 1.13 6.30
C PHE A 152 -14.55 0.72 6.83
N LYS A 153 -14.98 -0.49 6.52
CA LYS A 153 -16.20 -1.07 7.07
C LYS A 153 -16.12 -1.07 8.61
N ASP A 154 -17.21 -0.78 9.26
CA ASP A 154 -17.37 -0.71 10.73
C ASP A 154 -16.58 0.43 11.43
N TRP A 155 -15.86 1.26 10.70
CA TRP A 155 -15.34 2.51 11.24
C TRP A 155 -16.22 3.67 10.82
N LYS A 156 -16.63 4.50 11.79
CA LYS A 156 -17.34 5.75 11.47
C LYS A 156 -16.32 6.84 11.13
N PRO A 157 -16.35 7.42 9.93
CA PRO A 157 -15.46 8.53 9.59
C PRO A 157 -15.79 9.78 10.42
N GLU A 158 -14.74 10.50 10.85
CA GLU A 158 -14.87 11.82 11.48
C GLU A 158 -15.29 12.88 10.45
N LYS A 159 -14.76 12.74 9.23
CA LYS A 159 -15.09 13.61 8.08
C LYS A 159 -15.06 12.82 6.79
N VAL A 160 -15.97 13.16 5.88
CA VAL A 160 -15.96 12.69 4.48
C VAL A 160 -15.87 13.91 3.59
N GLU A 161 -15.01 13.88 2.58
CA GLU A 161 -14.81 14.95 1.61
C GLU A 161 -14.94 14.38 0.20
N SER A 162 -15.96 14.83 -0.54
CA SER A 162 -16.14 14.48 -1.95
C SER A 162 -15.48 15.53 -2.83
N ILE A 163 -14.75 15.07 -3.83
CA ILE A 163 -14.05 15.87 -4.81
C ILE A 163 -14.65 15.52 -6.16
N GLU A 164 -15.40 16.43 -6.75
CA GLU A 164 -16.15 16.19 -7.98
C GLU A 164 -15.25 16.03 -9.21
N ASP A 165 -14.10 16.73 -9.22
CA ASP A 165 -13.14 16.71 -10.33
C ASP A 165 -11.71 16.83 -9.79
N ASP A 166 -10.85 15.87 -10.14
CA ASP A 166 -9.42 15.86 -9.81
C ASP A 166 -8.57 16.74 -10.73
N GLY A 167 -9.19 17.34 -11.76
CA GLY A 167 -8.55 18.05 -12.86
C GLY A 167 -8.39 17.21 -14.13
N GLU A 168 -8.78 15.93 -14.09
CA GLU A 168 -8.80 14.99 -15.22
C GLU A 168 -10.19 14.42 -15.48
N GLY A 169 -11.23 14.98 -14.82
CA GLY A 169 -12.63 14.58 -15.00
C GLY A 169 -13.05 13.36 -14.17
N ARG A 170 -12.32 13.05 -13.09
CA ARG A 170 -12.68 11.96 -12.18
C ARG A 170 -13.06 12.50 -10.81
N SER A 171 -14.09 11.89 -10.21
CA SER A 171 -14.49 12.18 -8.84
C SER A 171 -13.79 11.24 -7.86
N HIS A 172 -13.54 11.73 -6.64
CA HIS A 172 -12.91 10.98 -5.57
C HIS A 172 -13.61 11.27 -4.25
N THR A 173 -13.51 10.31 -3.31
CA THR A 173 -14.00 10.50 -1.94
C THR A 173 -12.88 10.20 -0.95
N LEU A 174 -12.68 11.12 0.00
CA LEU A 174 -11.71 10.97 1.07
C LEU A 174 -12.44 10.78 2.40
N TYR A 175 -12.00 9.79 3.17
CA TYR A 175 -12.56 9.46 4.48
C TYR A 175 -11.49 9.68 5.55
N LEU A 176 -11.75 10.57 6.49
CA LEU A 176 -10.90 10.78 7.66
C LEU A 176 -11.44 10.02 8.86
N TYR A 177 -10.58 9.22 9.48
CA TYR A 177 -10.85 8.53 10.74
C TYR A 177 -9.85 8.96 11.81
N ARG A 178 -10.26 8.82 13.09
CA ARG A 178 -9.40 9.05 14.26
C ARG A 178 -9.52 7.89 15.25
N ARG A 179 -8.36 7.43 15.71
CA ARG A 179 -8.28 6.34 16.69
C ARG A 179 -8.05 6.89 18.10
#